data_f1a83d03e5f216014f040b97c94152f6
#
_entry.id   f1a83d03e5f216014f040b97c94152f6
#
_cell.length_a   1.000
_cell.length_b   1.000
_cell.length_c   1.000
_cell.angle_alpha   90.00
_cell.angle_beta   90.00
_cell.angle_gamma   90.00
#
_symmetry.space_group_name_H-M   'P 1'
#
loop_
_entity.id
_entity.type
_entity.pdbx_description
1 polymer ?
#
loop_
_entity_poly.entity_id
_entity_poly.type
_entity_poly.pdbx_seq_one_letter_code
_entity_poly.pdbx_strand_id
1 'polypeptide(L)'
;MDGEFSAPQSGAMETFESLVRAEFTPKNTYLNTASTGLLPARAVAAMRAGVESVADGRPQDMFADVEAARASFARLVGVPDSRVAAGASVAVYTGLIAASLPEGAEVLTAEGDFTSVVNPFHVRRGLKVRTVPLERIAESVRPGTALVAVSAAQSADGRIADLPALREAARTHGARTYIDASQAAGWLSVDADAYDYVSSVAFKWLVCPRGVAFLVVPEDFGGLDPVFAGWVAGEDPWDSCYGPVEELARSARRFDESPSLFSYAGARHSLQVMEELGVEAVRAHDLGLADRFRAGLASLGHEPVAAPGSAIVSVPGLGHRQPELSRAGIEVSDRAGNLRAAFHMYNVPADVDRLLDVLSG
;
A
#
# COMPACT_ATOMS: atom_id res chain seq x y z
N MET A 1 -6.81 -21.77 23.26
CA MET A 1 -5.36 -21.80 23.56
C MET A 1 -4.91 -20.35 23.48
N ASP A 2 -4.77 -19.76 24.66
CA ASP A 2 -4.42 -18.34 24.83
C ASP A 2 -2.95 -18.17 24.46
N GLY A 3 -2.71 -17.57 23.29
CA GLY A 3 -1.38 -17.15 22.89
C GLY A 3 -0.99 -15.90 23.68
N GLU A 4 -0.18 -16.04 24.72
CA GLU A 4 0.46 -14.93 25.41
C GLU A 4 1.26 -14.10 24.41
N PHE A 5 0.79 -12.88 24.13
CA PHE A 5 1.60 -11.85 23.47
C PHE A 5 2.75 -11.47 24.40
N SER A 6 3.91 -12.05 24.16
CA SER A 6 5.14 -11.65 24.85
C SER A 6 5.53 -10.24 24.41
N ALA A 7 5.63 -9.31 25.37
CA ALA A 7 6.12 -7.96 25.11
C ALA A 7 7.53 -8.02 24.48
N PRO A 8 7.87 -7.14 23.50
CA PRO A 8 9.18 -7.13 22.88
C PRO A 8 10.27 -6.89 23.93
N GLN A 9 11.37 -7.65 23.84
CA GLN A 9 12.52 -7.51 24.76
C GLN A 9 13.09 -6.09 24.64
N SER A 10 13.49 -5.48 25.75
CA SER A 10 13.94 -4.08 25.84
C SER A 10 15.00 -3.68 24.80
N GLY A 11 15.93 -4.57 24.45
CA GLY A 11 16.95 -4.32 23.44
C GLY A 11 16.43 -4.20 22.00
N ALA A 12 15.38 -4.94 21.66
CA ALA A 12 14.77 -4.85 20.31
C ALA A 12 14.02 -3.51 20.12
N MET A 13 13.37 -3.02 21.19
CA MET A 13 12.67 -1.73 21.16
C MET A 13 13.64 -0.55 21.09
N GLU A 14 14.78 -0.61 21.78
CA GLU A 14 15.83 0.43 21.71
C GLU A 14 16.44 0.50 20.30
N THR A 15 16.61 -0.63 19.64
CA THR A 15 17.08 -0.70 18.24
C THR A 15 16.05 -0.11 17.28
N PHE A 16 14.75 -0.40 17.44
CA PHE A 16 13.66 0.16 16.63
C PHE A 16 13.64 1.69 16.73
N GLU A 17 13.57 2.24 17.94
CA GLU A 17 13.52 3.68 18.15
C GLU A 17 14.79 4.40 17.66
N SER A 18 15.96 3.78 17.82
CA SER A 18 17.23 4.33 17.36
C SER A 18 17.26 4.46 15.83
N LEU A 19 16.83 3.43 15.11
CA LEU A 19 16.75 3.44 13.65
C LEU A 19 15.72 4.46 13.16
N VAL A 20 14.54 4.50 13.77
CA VAL A 20 13.49 5.47 13.41
C VAL A 20 14.00 6.91 13.60
N ARG A 21 14.65 7.21 14.71
CA ARG A 21 15.21 8.55 14.99
C ARG A 21 16.33 8.94 14.02
N ALA A 22 17.11 8.00 13.53
CA ALA A 22 18.15 8.24 12.53
C ALA A 22 17.57 8.57 11.14
N GLU A 23 16.42 7.96 10.79
CA GLU A 23 15.84 8.07 9.46
C GLU A 23 14.74 9.13 9.34
N PHE A 24 14.03 9.45 10.42
CA PHE A 24 12.88 10.36 10.38
C PHE A 24 13.00 11.48 11.41
N THR A 25 12.94 12.73 10.93
CA THR A 25 12.97 13.93 11.76
C THR A 25 11.86 14.89 11.35
N PRO A 26 10.58 14.53 11.58
CA PRO A 26 9.45 15.40 11.21
C PRO A 26 9.51 16.72 11.98
N LYS A 27 9.14 17.82 11.32
CA LYS A 27 9.08 19.14 11.93
C LYS A 27 7.72 19.45 12.57
N ASN A 28 6.74 18.60 12.36
CA ASN A 28 5.37 18.70 12.84
C ASN A 28 4.88 17.33 13.33
N THR A 29 3.75 17.30 14.01
CA THR A 29 3.05 16.06 14.33
C THR A 29 2.38 15.53 13.08
N TYR A 30 3.02 14.59 12.39
CA TYR A 30 2.58 14.08 11.10
C TYR A 30 1.77 12.78 11.25
N LEU A 31 0.46 12.87 11.15
CA LEU A 31 -0.50 11.75 11.32
C LEU A 31 -1.28 11.48 10.03
N ASN A 32 -0.62 11.60 8.88
CA ASN A 32 -1.27 11.51 7.56
C ASN A 32 -0.61 10.50 6.61
N THR A 33 0.00 9.45 7.15
CA THR A 33 0.67 8.37 6.39
C THR A 33 -0.26 7.72 5.37
N ALA A 34 -1.54 7.57 5.70
CA ALA A 34 -2.55 7.04 4.76
C ALA A 34 -2.74 7.88 3.49
N SER A 35 -2.25 9.15 3.46
CA SER A 35 -2.16 9.98 2.25
C SER A 35 -0.79 9.90 1.61
N THR A 36 0.28 10.07 2.41
CA THR A 36 1.68 9.99 1.96
C THR A 36 2.56 9.71 3.18
N GLY A 37 3.43 8.72 3.12
CA GLY A 37 4.45 8.46 4.14
C GLY A 37 5.59 9.47 4.09
N LEU A 38 6.28 9.67 5.21
CA LEU A 38 7.52 10.44 5.24
C LEU A 38 8.65 9.63 4.60
N LEU A 39 9.57 10.32 3.92
CA LEU A 39 10.73 9.66 3.34
C LEU A 39 11.84 9.52 4.39
N PRO A 40 12.50 8.36 4.51
CA PRO A 40 13.67 8.20 5.35
C PRO A 40 14.86 8.99 4.79
N ALA A 41 15.78 9.38 5.67
CA ALA A 41 16.94 10.22 5.34
C ALA A 41 17.81 9.60 4.23
N ARG A 42 18.03 8.27 4.29
CA ARG A 42 18.82 7.53 3.27
C ARG A 42 18.15 7.56 1.90
N ALA A 43 16.82 7.49 1.82
CA ALA A 43 16.08 7.59 0.56
C ALA A 43 16.20 9.00 -0.05
N VAL A 44 16.08 10.04 0.76
CA VAL A 44 16.28 11.43 0.32
C VAL A 44 17.70 11.64 -0.20
N ALA A 45 18.71 11.10 0.48
CA ALA A 45 20.11 11.19 0.05
C ALA A 45 20.34 10.48 -1.30
N ALA A 46 19.80 9.27 -1.48
CA ALA A 46 19.90 8.51 -2.73
C ALA A 46 19.24 9.25 -3.92
N MET A 47 18.04 9.79 -3.70
CA MET A 47 17.34 10.57 -4.74
C MET A 47 18.15 11.82 -5.16
N ARG A 48 18.72 12.55 -4.20
CA ARG A 48 19.58 13.72 -4.48
C ARG A 48 20.80 13.33 -5.29
N ALA A 49 21.51 12.26 -4.87
CA ALA A 49 22.67 11.75 -5.60
C ALA A 49 22.31 11.32 -7.03
N GLY A 50 21.14 10.70 -7.23
CA GLY A 50 20.63 10.34 -8.55
C GLY A 50 20.41 11.55 -9.45
N VAL A 51 19.74 12.58 -8.94
CA VAL A 51 19.49 13.84 -9.68
C VAL A 51 20.82 14.52 -10.05
N GLU A 52 21.75 14.64 -9.10
CA GLU A 52 23.09 15.22 -9.34
C GLU A 52 23.89 14.43 -10.37
N SER A 53 23.83 13.09 -10.30
CA SER A 53 24.52 12.21 -11.26
C SER A 53 24.04 12.45 -12.70
N VAL A 54 22.71 12.56 -12.90
CA VAL A 54 22.15 12.86 -14.24
C VAL A 54 22.52 14.27 -14.70
N ALA A 55 22.46 15.26 -13.80
CA ALA A 55 22.86 16.64 -14.10
C ALA A 55 24.33 16.75 -14.54
N ASP A 56 25.19 15.90 -13.96
CA ASP A 56 26.62 15.82 -14.30
C ASP A 56 26.91 14.95 -15.54
N GLY A 57 25.89 14.36 -16.17
CA GLY A 57 26.05 13.46 -17.31
C GLY A 57 26.73 12.13 -16.99
N ARG A 58 26.70 11.71 -15.74
CA ARG A 58 27.28 10.43 -15.31
C ARG A 58 26.33 9.27 -15.62
N PRO A 59 26.84 8.11 -16.09
CA PRO A 59 26.01 6.92 -16.31
C PRO A 59 25.33 6.46 -15.05
N GLN A 60 24.11 5.94 -15.19
CA GLN A 60 23.34 5.30 -14.12
C GLN A 60 23.00 3.87 -14.52
N ASP A 61 23.04 2.96 -13.54
CA ASP A 61 22.42 1.66 -13.70
C ASP A 61 20.91 1.81 -13.47
N MET A 62 20.18 1.78 -14.59
CA MET A 62 18.72 2.00 -14.58
C MET A 62 17.95 0.89 -13.86
N PHE A 63 18.50 -0.31 -13.78
CA PHE A 63 17.79 -1.48 -13.30
C PHE A 63 18.14 -1.87 -11.86
N ALA A 64 19.37 -1.60 -11.40
CA ALA A 64 19.84 -2.06 -10.10
C ALA A 64 18.92 -1.65 -8.92
N ASP A 65 18.43 -0.40 -8.93
CA ASP A 65 17.54 0.09 -7.87
C ASP A 65 16.13 -0.48 -8.00
N VAL A 66 15.65 -0.71 -9.22
CA VAL A 66 14.35 -1.34 -9.50
C VAL A 66 14.35 -2.78 -9.01
N GLU A 67 15.38 -3.55 -9.38
CA GLU A 67 15.52 -4.96 -8.98
C GLU A 67 15.68 -5.11 -7.45
N ALA A 68 16.48 -4.23 -6.82
CA ALA A 68 16.61 -4.22 -5.37
C ALA A 68 15.29 -3.90 -4.66
N ALA A 69 14.53 -2.92 -5.15
CA ALA A 69 13.22 -2.56 -4.60
C ALA A 69 12.20 -3.68 -4.80
N ARG A 70 12.18 -4.34 -5.98
CA ARG A 70 11.36 -5.51 -6.30
C ARG A 70 11.62 -6.64 -5.32
N ALA A 71 12.89 -7.01 -5.13
CA ALA A 71 13.31 -8.08 -4.25
C ALA A 71 12.93 -7.80 -2.77
N SER A 72 13.11 -6.56 -2.30
CA SER A 72 12.69 -6.16 -0.95
C SER A 72 11.17 -6.22 -0.79
N PHE A 73 10.39 -5.71 -1.75
CA PHE A 73 8.93 -5.80 -1.69
C PHE A 73 8.46 -7.26 -1.71
N ALA A 74 9.05 -8.10 -2.55
CA ALA A 74 8.74 -9.53 -2.63
C ALA A 74 8.93 -10.23 -1.27
N ARG A 75 10.04 -9.95 -0.56
CA ARG A 75 10.28 -10.48 0.79
C ARG A 75 9.26 -9.97 1.81
N LEU A 76 8.90 -8.69 1.75
CA LEU A 76 7.90 -8.10 2.65
C LEU A 76 6.51 -8.73 2.51
N VAL A 77 6.14 -9.20 1.32
CA VAL A 77 4.82 -9.78 1.05
C VAL A 77 4.84 -11.31 0.86
N GLY A 78 6.02 -11.95 1.06
CA GLY A 78 6.17 -13.40 1.14
C GLY A 78 6.10 -14.15 -0.21
N VAL A 79 6.57 -13.54 -1.31
CA VAL A 79 6.58 -14.19 -2.63
C VAL A 79 7.96 -14.14 -3.27
N PRO A 80 8.26 -14.99 -4.27
CA PRO A 80 9.43 -14.82 -5.12
C PRO A 80 9.40 -13.50 -5.90
N ASP A 81 10.55 -12.84 -6.07
CA ASP A 81 10.69 -11.60 -6.83
C ASP A 81 10.29 -11.76 -8.31
N SER A 82 10.44 -12.95 -8.87
CA SER A 82 9.99 -13.29 -10.21
C SER A 82 8.47 -13.13 -10.42
N ARG A 83 7.70 -13.06 -9.34
CA ARG A 83 6.24 -12.82 -9.36
C ARG A 83 5.84 -11.37 -9.15
N VAL A 84 6.81 -10.46 -9.01
CA VAL A 84 6.56 -9.05 -8.73
C VAL A 84 6.88 -8.21 -9.96
N ALA A 85 5.90 -7.47 -10.46
CA ALA A 85 6.10 -6.40 -11.45
C ALA A 85 6.32 -5.05 -10.75
N ALA A 86 7.14 -4.19 -11.36
CA ALA A 86 7.46 -2.85 -10.90
C ALA A 86 6.86 -1.79 -11.84
N GLY A 87 6.25 -0.75 -11.28
CA GLY A 87 5.62 0.33 -12.04
C GLY A 87 5.37 1.57 -11.17
N ALA A 88 4.43 2.41 -11.57
CA ALA A 88 4.22 3.71 -10.95
C ALA A 88 2.90 3.86 -10.18
N SER A 89 1.87 3.06 -10.48
CA SER A 89 0.51 3.32 -10.00
C SER A 89 -0.35 2.06 -9.95
N VAL A 90 -1.12 1.92 -8.87
CA VAL A 90 -2.17 0.89 -8.75
C VAL A 90 -3.22 1.02 -9.85
N ALA A 91 -3.58 2.24 -10.27
CA ALA A 91 -4.58 2.44 -11.32
C ALA A 91 -4.17 1.79 -12.66
N VAL A 92 -2.88 1.79 -12.98
CA VAL A 92 -2.34 1.11 -14.18
C VAL A 92 -2.48 -0.40 -14.03
N TYR A 93 -2.12 -0.96 -12.89
CA TYR A 93 -2.27 -2.40 -12.64
C TYR A 93 -3.73 -2.85 -12.62
N THR A 94 -4.62 -2.05 -12.01
CA THR A 94 -6.06 -2.33 -12.10
C THR A 94 -6.55 -2.26 -13.54
N GLY A 95 -6.05 -1.30 -14.33
CA GLY A 95 -6.34 -1.19 -15.76
C GLY A 95 -5.85 -2.40 -16.55
N LEU A 96 -4.66 -2.91 -16.25
CA LEU A 96 -4.10 -4.14 -16.83
C LEU A 96 -5.01 -5.33 -16.55
N ILE A 97 -5.41 -5.52 -15.28
CA ILE A 97 -6.33 -6.59 -14.89
C ILE A 97 -7.68 -6.43 -15.59
N ALA A 98 -8.24 -5.22 -15.61
CA ALA A 98 -9.51 -4.93 -16.27
C ALA A 98 -9.47 -5.20 -17.78
N ALA A 99 -8.36 -4.86 -18.46
CA ALA A 99 -8.18 -5.11 -19.89
C ALA A 99 -8.11 -6.60 -20.21
N SER A 100 -7.58 -7.42 -19.30
CA SER A 100 -7.39 -8.86 -19.45
C SER A 100 -8.66 -9.69 -19.14
N LEU A 101 -9.70 -9.07 -18.57
CA LEU A 101 -10.96 -9.77 -18.29
C LEU A 101 -11.80 -9.95 -19.57
N PRO A 102 -12.47 -11.10 -19.73
CA PRO A 102 -13.35 -11.34 -20.87
C PRO A 102 -14.57 -10.41 -20.85
N GLU A 103 -15.15 -10.18 -22.03
CA GLU A 103 -16.39 -9.41 -22.14
C GLU A 103 -17.52 -10.10 -21.37
N GLY A 104 -18.34 -9.33 -20.67
CA GLY A 104 -19.42 -9.81 -19.82
C GLY A 104 -19.02 -10.28 -18.44
N ALA A 105 -17.71 -10.29 -18.11
CA ALA A 105 -17.24 -10.70 -16.80
C ALA A 105 -17.82 -9.83 -15.67
N GLU A 106 -18.28 -10.47 -14.60
CA GLU A 106 -18.71 -9.78 -13.37
C GLU A 106 -17.51 -9.52 -12.46
N VAL A 107 -17.34 -8.25 -12.08
CA VAL A 107 -16.39 -7.82 -11.06
C VAL A 107 -17.14 -7.36 -9.83
N LEU A 108 -16.83 -7.94 -8.66
CA LEU A 108 -17.37 -7.55 -7.37
C LEU A 108 -16.41 -6.60 -6.67
N THR A 109 -16.92 -5.45 -6.18
CA THR A 109 -16.13 -4.42 -5.48
C THR A 109 -16.82 -3.98 -4.19
N ALA A 110 -16.08 -3.34 -3.27
CA ALA A 110 -16.65 -2.74 -2.07
C ALA A 110 -17.15 -1.32 -2.31
N GLU A 111 -18.24 -0.94 -1.62
CA GLU A 111 -18.76 0.43 -1.59
C GLU A 111 -17.74 1.38 -0.95
N GLY A 112 -17.49 2.54 -1.60
CA GLY A 112 -16.59 3.55 -1.10
C GLY A 112 -15.10 3.20 -1.20
N ASP A 113 -14.76 2.10 -1.88
CA ASP A 113 -13.38 1.73 -2.09
C ASP A 113 -12.62 2.75 -2.96
N PHE A 114 -11.30 2.70 -2.90
CA PHE A 114 -10.45 3.72 -3.52
C PHE A 114 -10.57 3.70 -5.05
N THR A 115 -10.67 4.90 -5.63
CA THR A 115 -10.92 5.09 -7.07
C THR A 115 -9.95 4.31 -7.96
N SER A 116 -8.67 4.20 -7.59
CA SER A 116 -7.68 3.45 -8.37
C SER A 116 -7.98 1.95 -8.46
N VAL A 117 -8.71 1.40 -7.48
CA VAL A 117 -9.11 -0.02 -7.46
C VAL A 117 -10.39 -0.24 -8.24
N VAL A 118 -11.33 0.69 -8.23
CA VAL A 118 -12.67 0.45 -8.78
C VAL A 118 -12.89 1.07 -10.16
N ASN A 119 -12.38 2.28 -10.41
CA ASN A 119 -12.68 3.04 -11.63
C ASN A 119 -12.24 2.34 -12.93
N PRO A 120 -11.07 1.68 -13.04
CA PRO A 120 -10.69 1.00 -14.27
C PRO A 120 -11.69 -0.09 -14.70
N PHE A 121 -12.34 -0.78 -13.76
CA PHE A 121 -13.40 -1.74 -14.07
C PHE A 121 -14.68 -1.05 -14.55
N HIS A 122 -15.04 0.09 -13.97
CA HIS A 122 -16.23 0.85 -14.37
C HIS A 122 -16.11 1.45 -15.77
N VAL A 123 -14.92 1.89 -16.18
CA VAL A 123 -14.70 2.50 -17.49
C VAL A 123 -14.44 1.47 -18.59
N ARG A 124 -14.05 0.25 -18.26
CA ARG A 124 -13.84 -0.84 -19.22
C ARG A 124 -15.20 -1.32 -19.73
N ARG A 125 -15.49 -0.97 -20.98
CA ARG A 125 -16.74 -1.42 -21.64
C ARG A 125 -16.83 -2.94 -21.65
N GLY A 126 -18.04 -3.46 -21.44
CA GLY A 126 -18.32 -4.89 -21.47
C GLY A 126 -18.17 -5.58 -20.10
N LEU A 127 -17.60 -4.97 -19.08
CA LEU A 127 -17.59 -5.52 -17.73
C LEU A 127 -18.89 -5.20 -16.98
N LYS A 128 -19.29 -6.08 -16.07
CA LYS A 128 -20.42 -5.91 -15.15
C LYS A 128 -19.88 -5.69 -13.74
N VAL A 129 -19.85 -4.45 -13.30
CA VAL A 129 -19.38 -4.13 -11.93
C VAL A 129 -20.55 -4.16 -10.98
N ARG A 130 -20.41 -4.97 -9.92
CA ARG A 130 -21.36 -5.05 -8.80
C ARG A 130 -20.67 -4.60 -7.54
N THR A 131 -21.27 -3.62 -6.85
CA THR A 131 -20.72 -3.00 -5.64
C THR A 131 -21.59 -3.33 -4.45
N VAL A 132 -20.97 -3.68 -3.32
CA VAL A 132 -21.65 -4.09 -2.07
C VAL A 132 -20.92 -3.51 -0.86
N PRO A 133 -21.58 -3.39 0.31
CA PRO A 133 -20.89 -3.03 1.55
C PRO A 133 -19.68 -3.95 1.82
N LEU A 134 -18.61 -3.39 2.40
CA LEU A 134 -17.36 -4.12 2.66
C LEU A 134 -17.60 -5.40 3.48
N GLU A 135 -18.44 -5.31 4.50
CA GLU A 135 -18.77 -6.42 5.42
C GLU A 135 -19.51 -7.56 4.73
N ARG A 136 -20.10 -7.30 3.57
CA ARG A 136 -20.86 -8.26 2.78
C ARG A 136 -20.12 -8.80 1.58
N ILE A 137 -18.85 -8.40 1.37
CA ILE A 137 -18.13 -8.70 0.12
C ILE A 137 -17.93 -10.22 -0.06
N ALA A 138 -17.53 -10.93 1.00
CA ALA A 138 -17.30 -12.37 0.95
C ALA A 138 -18.61 -13.15 0.66
N GLU A 139 -19.69 -12.85 1.38
CA GLU A 139 -20.99 -13.51 1.18
C GLU A 139 -21.66 -13.17 -0.16
N SER A 140 -21.19 -12.10 -0.81
CA SER A 140 -21.71 -11.65 -2.09
C SER A 140 -21.03 -12.30 -3.29
N VAL A 141 -19.95 -13.07 -3.09
CA VAL A 141 -19.34 -13.86 -4.17
C VAL A 141 -20.31 -14.97 -4.57
N ARG A 142 -20.48 -15.19 -5.88
CA ARG A 142 -21.48 -16.14 -6.39
C ARG A 142 -20.97 -16.82 -7.68
N PRO A 143 -21.60 -17.91 -8.11
CA PRO A 143 -21.33 -18.47 -9.43
C PRO A 143 -21.45 -17.40 -10.51
N GLY A 144 -20.40 -17.26 -11.35
CA GLY A 144 -20.33 -16.23 -12.40
C GLY A 144 -19.64 -14.93 -11.97
N THR A 145 -19.30 -14.73 -10.70
CA THR A 145 -18.34 -13.68 -10.30
C THR A 145 -16.96 -14.07 -10.84
N ALA A 146 -16.40 -13.26 -11.74
CA ALA A 146 -15.11 -13.54 -12.36
C ALA A 146 -13.94 -13.03 -11.51
N LEU A 147 -14.13 -11.88 -10.86
CA LEU A 147 -13.11 -11.23 -10.03
C LEU A 147 -13.75 -10.55 -8.82
N VAL A 148 -13.11 -10.67 -7.65
CA VAL A 148 -13.38 -9.82 -6.49
C VAL A 148 -12.20 -8.88 -6.32
N ALA A 149 -12.45 -7.57 -6.36
CA ALA A 149 -11.44 -6.53 -6.23
C ALA A 149 -11.74 -5.66 -5.01
N VAL A 150 -10.80 -5.57 -4.06
CA VAL A 150 -10.99 -4.84 -2.80
C VAL A 150 -9.67 -4.36 -2.20
N SER A 151 -9.69 -3.19 -1.55
CA SER A 151 -8.59 -2.75 -0.69
C SER A 151 -8.54 -3.56 0.60
N ALA A 152 -7.37 -4.07 0.98
CA ALA A 152 -7.17 -4.82 2.23
C ALA A 152 -7.56 -4.00 3.46
N ALA A 153 -7.25 -2.71 3.45
CA ALA A 153 -7.74 -1.73 4.42
C ALA A 153 -8.31 -0.52 3.67
N GLN A 154 -9.46 -0.03 4.10
CA GLN A 154 -10.16 1.07 3.45
C GLN A 154 -9.47 2.40 3.72
N SER A 155 -9.18 3.15 2.65
CA SER A 155 -8.49 4.44 2.74
C SER A 155 -9.31 5.50 3.47
N ALA A 156 -10.62 5.45 3.39
CA ALA A 156 -11.51 6.46 3.96
C ALA A 156 -11.56 6.39 5.49
N ASP A 157 -11.63 5.17 6.04
CA ASP A 157 -12.02 4.96 7.43
C ASP A 157 -11.21 3.90 8.18
N GLY A 158 -10.32 3.17 7.49
CA GLY A 158 -9.44 2.18 8.08
C GLY A 158 -10.08 0.80 8.30
N ARG A 159 -11.34 0.56 7.91
CA ARG A 159 -11.94 -0.78 8.01
C ARG A 159 -11.12 -1.79 7.20
N ILE A 160 -10.89 -2.94 7.79
CA ILE A 160 -10.10 -4.03 7.19
C ILE A 160 -11.07 -5.05 6.59
N ALA A 161 -10.83 -5.47 5.35
CA ALA A 161 -11.58 -6.52 4.70
C ALA A 161 -11.31 -7.88 5.35
N ASP A 162 -12.33 -8.73 5.49
CA ASP A 162 -12.13 -10.12 5.90
C ASP A 162 -11.53 -10.92 4.72
N LEU A 163 -10.21 -10.78 4.56
CA LEU A 163 -9.48 -11.39 3.47
C LEU A 163 -9.52 -12.93 3.51
N PRO A 164 -9.44 -13.62 4.67
CA PRO A 164 -9.64 -15.06 4.75
C PRO A 164 -11.02 -15.51 4.26
N ALA A 165 -12.09 -14.87 4.71
CA ALA A 165 -13.46 -15.20 4.26
C ALA A 165 -13.64 -14.93 2.76
N LEU A 166 -13.09 -13.84 2.25
CA LEU A 166 -13.13 -13.50 0.82
C LEU A 166 -12.39 -14.55 -0.03
N ARG A 167 -11.20 -14.98 0.39
CA ARG A 167 -10.43 -16.05 -0.27
C ARG A 167 -11.23 -17.34 -0.36
N GLU A 168 -11.84 -17.77 0.74
CA GLU A 168 -12.63 -19.00 0.77
C GLU A 168 -13.87 -18.91 -0.13
N ALA A 169 -14.57 -17.77 -0.11
CA ALA A 169 -15.72 -17.54 -0.98
C ALA A 169 -15.31 -17.53 -2.47
N ALA A 170 -14.21 -16.86 -2.81
CA ALA A 170 -13.68 -16.83 -4.18
C ALA A 170 -13.31 -18.24 -4.66
N ARG A 171 -12.60 -19.01 -3.82
CA ARG A 171 -12.25 -20.41 -4.11
C ARG A 171 -13.49 -21.29 -4.33
N THR A 172 -14.52 -21.14 -3.52
CA THR A 172 -15.77 -21.90 -3.60
C THR A 172 -16.52 -21.66 -4.91
N HIS A 173 -16.49 -20.42 -5.41
CA HIS A 173 -17.23 -20.03 -6.61
C HIS A 173 -16.38 -19.91 -7.87
N GLY A 174 -15.07 -20.21 -7.79
CA GLY A 174 -14.14 -20.12 -8.92
C GLY A 174 -13.87 -18.69 -9.39
N ALA A 175 -14.05 -17.70 -8.50
CA ALA A 175 -13.70 -16.31 -8.74
C ALA A 175 -12.21 -16.08 -8.49
N ARG A 176 -11.59 -15.17 -9.23
CA ARG A 176 -10.25 -14.64 -8.91
C ARG A 176 -10.33 -13.54 -7.87
N THR A 177 -9.20 -13.28 -7.24
CA THR A 177 -9.04 -12.27 -6.20
C THR A 177 -8.03 -11.20 -6.62
N TYR A 178 -8.38 -9.93 -6.42
CA TYR A 178 -7.48 -8.80 -6.54
C TYR A 178 -7.51 -7.96 -5.28
N ILE A 179 -6.38 -7.88 -4.57
CA ILE A 179 -6.23 -7.16 -3.31
C ILE A 179 -5.34 -5.94 -3.52
N ASP A 180 -5.86 -4.75 -3.21
CA ASP A 180 -5.02 -3.56 -3.09
C ASP A 180 -4.49 -3.44 -1.66
N ALA A 181 -3.19 -3.65 -1.50
CA ALA A 181 -2.48 -3.55 -0.23
C ALA A 181 -1.91 -2.15 0.06
N SER A 182 -2.28 -1.12 -0.72
CA SER A 182 -1.73 0.24 -0.57
C SER A 182 -1.93 0.88 0.80
N GLN A 183 -2.95 0.45 1.54
CA GLN A 183 -3.20 0.89 2.92
C GLN A 183 -2.83 -0.18 3.96
N ALA A 184 -2.20 -1.27 3.53
CA ALA A 184 -1.89 -2.42 4.37
C ALA A 184 -0.38 -2.73 4.39
N ALA A 185 0.25 -2.85 3.21
CA ALA A 185 1.66 -3.21 3.10
C ALA A 185 2.55 -2.25 3.90
N GLY A 186 3.28 -2.82 4.86
CA GLY A 186 4.18 -2.08 5.75
C GLY A 186 3.76 -2.09 7.22
N TRP A 187 2.47 -2.33 7.55
CA TRP A 187 1.99 -2.47 8.93
C TRP A 187 1.02 -3.64 9.11
N LEU A 188 0.22 -3.95 8.11
CA LEU A 188 -0.67 -5.12 8.12
C LEU A 188 -0.03 -6.22 7.26
N SER A 189 0.18 -7.38 7.82
CA SER A 189 0.69 -8.53 7.08
C SER A 189 -0.33 -8.96 6.03
N VAL A 190 0.08 -8.96 4.77
CA VAL A 190 -0.70 -9.47 3.63
C VAL A 190 0.09 -10.62 3.03
N ASP A 191 -0.42 -11.84 3.18
CA ASP A 191 0.10 -13.02 2.50
C ASP A 191 -0.28 -12.95 1.01
N ALA A 192 0.61 -12.38 0.19
CA ALA A 192 0.32 -12.16 -1.21
C ALA A 192 0.23 -13.47 -2.03
N ASP A 193 0.80 -14.57 -1.53
CA ASP A 193 0.70 -15.89 -2.17
C ASP A 193 -0.71 -16.49 -2.07
N ALA A 194 -1.51 -15.98 -1.14
CA ALA A 194 -2.88 -16.44 -0.90
C ALA A 194 -3.90 -15.93 -1.92
N TYR A 195 -3.54 -14.97 -2.80
CA TYR A 195 -4.44 -14.26 -3.72
C TYR A 195 -3.89 -14.28 -5.14
N ASP A 196 -4.78 -14.13 -6.15
CA ASP A 196 -4.35 -14.15 -7.55
C ASP A 196 -3.55 -12.89 -7.89
N TYR A 197 -4.04 -11.72 -7.51
CA TYR A 197 -3.35 -10.46 -7.75
C TYR A 197 -3.29 -9.64 -6.47
N VAL A 198 -2.11 -9.08 -6.17
CA VAL A 198 -1.94 -8.12 -5.08
C VAL A 198 -1.17 -6.92 -5.60
N SER A 199 -1.70 -5.72 -5.43
CA SER A 199 -0.97 -4.50 -5.79
C SER A 199 -0.75 -3.60 -4.59
N SER A 200 0.25 -2.74 -4.66
CA SER A 200 0.48 -1.70 -3.66
C SER A 200 1.19 -0.50 -4.27
N VAL A 201 0.73 0.73 -3.97
CA VAL A 201 1.61 1.89 -4.06
C VAL A 201 2.56 1.89 -2.86
N ALA A 202 3.79 2.34 -3.07
CA ALA A 202 4.80 2.31 -2.02
C ALA A 202 4.96 3.63 -1.25
N PHE A 203 4.34 4.73 -1.70
CA PHE A 203 4.53 6.07 -1.13
C PHE A 203 3.69 6.37 0.13
N LYS A 204 3.06 5.37 0.74
CA LYS A 204 2.31 5.50 1.98
C LYS A 204 3.06 4.81 3.12
N TRP A 205 2.65 3.60 3.46
CA TRP A 205 3.15 2.81 4.58
C TRP A 205 4.52 2.16 4.33
N LEU A 206 4.94 2.06 3.07
CA LEU A 206 6.30 1.63 2.69
C LEU A 206 7.28 2.79 2.60
N VAL A 207 6.85 4.03 2.94
CA VAL A 207 7.65 5.25 3.04
C VAL A 207 8.54 5.55 1.83
N CYS A 208 8.11 5.08 0.65
CA CYS A 208 8.82 5.29 -0.61
C CYS A 208 8.42 6.62 -1.28
N PRO A 209 9.21 7.11 -2.24
CA PRO A 209 8.81 8.21 -3.11
C PRO A 209 7.56 7.86 -3.95
N ARG A 210 6.83 8.88 -4.41
CA ARG A 210 5.76 8.70 -5.41
C ARG A 210 6.34 8.21 -6.72
N GLY A 211 5.55 7.47 -7.50
CA GLY A 211 5.99 6.86 -8.76
C GLY A 211 6.60 5.46 -8.56
N VAL A 212 6.28 4.82 -7.43
CA VAL A 212 6.64 3.43 -7.14
C VAL A 212 5.38 2.66 -6.77
N ALA A 213 5.14 1.58 -7.49
CA ALA A 213 4.08 0.63 -7.22
C ALA A 213 4.52 -0.77 -7.63
N PHE A 214 3.92 -1.78 -7.03
CA PHE A 214 4.19 -3.19 -7.31
C PHE A 214 2.90 -3.94 -7.61
N LEU A 215 3.00 -4.98 -8.46
CA LEU A 215 1.95 -5.96 -8.70
C LEU A 215 2.53 -7.36 -8.51
N VAL A 216 1.92 -8.14 -7.63
CA VAL A 216 2.18 -9.58 -7.51
C VAL A 216 1.20 -10.31 -8.41
N VAL A 217 1.72 -11.28 -9.17
CA VAL A 217 0.92 -12.15 -10.04
C VAL A 217 1.18 -13.62 -9.72
N PRO A 218 0.31 -14.56 -10.08
CA PRO A 218 0.59 -15.99 -9.98
C PRO A 218 1.74 -16.40 -10.91
N GLU A 219 2.29 -17.61 -10.70
CA GLU A 219 3.43 -18.13 -11.49
C GLU A 219 3.12 -18.22 -13.00
N ASP A 220 1.86 -18.51 -13.36
CA ASP A 220 1.38 -18.55 -14.73
C ASP A 220 0.89 -17.20 -15.28
N PHE A 221 1.20 -16.12 -14.53
CA PHE A 221 0.76 -14.75 -14.81
C PHE A 221 -0.75 -14.50 -14.77
N GLY A 222 -1.56 -15.48 -14.37
CA GLY A 222 -3.00 -15.37 -14.19
C GLY A 222 -3.78 -14.96 -15.45
N GLY A 223 -3.22 -15.18 -16.64
CA GLY A 223 -3.85 -14.80 -17.91
C GLY A 223 -3.94 -13.29 -18.13
N LEU A 224 -3.03 -12.50 -17.54
CA LEU A 224 -2.92 -11.09 -17.84
C LEU A 224 -2.26 -10.86 -19.20
N ASP A 225 -2.83 -9.95 -19.99
CA ASP A 225 -2.25 -9.47 -21.23
C ASP A 225 -1.35 -8.27 -20.93
N PRO A 226 -0.07 -8.25 -21.33
CA PRO A 226 0.88 -7.18 -21.01
C PRO A 226 0.67 -5.94 -21.89
N VAL A 227 -0.52 -5.36 -21.85
CA VAL A 227 -0.97 -4.26 -22.74
C VAL A 227 -0.17 -2.96 -22.56
N PHE A 228 0.58 -2.81 -21.47
CA PHE A 228 1.45 -1.66 -21.22
C PHE A 228 2.94 -2.00 -21.39
N ALA A 229 3.25 -3.23 -21.87
CA ALA A 229 4.64 -3.63 -22.07
C ALA A 229 5.35 -2.72 -23.07
N GLY A 230 6.49 -2.21 -22.63
CA GLY A 230 7.47 -1.53 -23.47
C GLY A 230 8.80 -2.30 -23.47
N TRP A 231 9.88 -1.65 -23.85
CA TRP A 231 11.22 -2.26 -23.97
C TRP A 231 11.71 -2.91 -22.67
N VAL A 232 11.37 -2.35 -21.50
CA VAL A 232 11.78 -2.89 -20.19
C VAL A 232 11.11 -4.24 -19.88
N ALA A 233 9.99 -4.55 -20.51
CA ALA A 233 9.24 -5.78 -20.34
C ALA A 233 9.75 -6.94 -21.21
N GLY A 234 10.68 -6.66 -22.14
CA GLY A 234 11.35 -7.68 -22.95
C GLY A 234 12.30 -8.55 -22.12
N GLU A 235 12.57 -9.79 -22.54
CA GLU A 235 13.54 -10.68 -21.87
C GLU A 235 14.92 -10.02 -21.84
N ASP A 236 15.40 -9.49 -22.99
CA ASP A 236 16.49 -8.52 -23.04
C ASP A 236 15.92 -7.12 -23.34
N PRO A 237 15.96 -6.20 -22.35
CA PRO A 237 15.43 -4.86 -22.55
C PRO A 237 16.13 -4.09 -23.67
N TRP A 238 17.45 -4.23 -23.83
CA TRP A 238 18.21 -3.47 -24.81
C TRP A 238 17.93 -3.94 -26.25
N ASP A 239 17.69 -5.23 -26.44
CA ASP A 239 17.29 -5.79 -27.71
C ASP A 239 15.83 -5.47 -28.05
N SER A 240 15.03 -5.11 -27.05
CA SER A 240 13.58 -4.80 -27.18
C SER A 240 13.30 -3.29 -27.35
N CYS A 241 14.31 -2.44 -27.56
CA CYS A 241 14.14 -0.99 -27.63
C CYS A 241 13.33 -0.51 -28.85
N TYR A 242 13.26 -1.28 -29.93
CA TYR A 242 12.64 -0.85 -31.19
C TYR A 242 11.72 -1.95 -31.75
N GLY A 243 10.56 -1.53 -32.28
CA GLY A 243 9.56 -2.44 -32.83
C GLY A 243 8.70 -3.10 -31.72
N PRO A 244 7.94 -4.13 -32.08
CA PRO A 244 7.21 -4.94 -31.11
C PRO A 244 8.18 -5.70 -30.19
N VAL A 245 7.81 -5.89 -28.92
CA VAL A 245 8.56 -6.78 -28.02
C VAL A 245 8.33 -8.22 -28.48
N GLU A 246 9.34 -8.84 -29.05
CA GLU A 246 9.23 -10.19 -29.63
C GLU A 246 9.25 -11.27 -28.55
N GLU A 247 10.09 -11.12 -27.52
CA GLU A 247 10.19 -12.03 -26.39
C GLU A 247 9.99 -11.28 -25.08
N LEU A 248 8.84 -11.50 -24.42
CA LEU A 248 8.56 -10.93 -23.11
C LEU A 248 9.34 -11.65 -22.03
N ALA A 249 9.68 -10.92 -20.96
CA ALA A 249 10.34 -11.46 -19.79
C ALA A 249 9.59 -12.71 -19.25
N ARG A 250 10.35 -13.70 -18.81
CA ARG A 250 9.83 -14.97 -18.25
C ARG A 250 9.38 -14.84 -16.80
N SER A 251 9.48 -13.63 -16.25
CA SER A 251 9.01 -13.25 -14.91
C SER A 251 7.93 -12.19 -15.01
N ALA A 252 7.38 -11.76 -13.88
CA ALA A 252 6.42 -10.66 -13.80
C ALA A 252 6.97 -9.32 -14.35
N ARG A 253 8.28 -9.22 -14.60
CA ARG A 253 8.88 -8.06 -15.28
C ARG A 253 8.26 -7.80 -16.68
N ARG A 254 7.60 -8.79 -17.28
CA ARG A 254 6.79 -8.60 -18.50
C ARG A 254 5.66 -7.59 -18.37
N PHE A 255 5.29 -7.22 -17.15
CA PHE A 255 4.26 -6.22 -16.83
C PHE A 255 4.86 -4.91 -16.34
N ASP A 256 6.19 -4.75 -16.38
CA ASP A 256 6.85 -3.54 -15.95
C ASP A 256 6.56 -2.38 -16.91
N GLU A 257 6.39 -1.21 -16.31
CA GLU A 257 6.46 0.07 -17.02
C GLU A 257 7.89 0.59 -17.01
N SER A 258 8.19 1.56 -17.88
CA SER A 258 9.47 2.30 -17.81
C SER A 258 9.60 2.95 -16.42
N PRO A 259 10.65 2.61 -15.65
CA PRO A 259 10.72 2.99 -14.25
C PRO A 259 11.01 4.48 -14.04
N SER A 260 10.44 5.05 -12.97
CA SER A 260 10.80 6.37 -12.44
C SER A 260 12.13 6.25 -11.67
N LEU A 261 13.26 6.43 -12.34
CA LEU A 261 14.60 6.15 -11.82
C LEU A 261 14.86 6.77 -10.44
N PHE A 262 14.59 8.07 -10.26
CA PHE A 262 14.85 8.73 -8.99
C PHE A 262 13.95 8.21 -7.86
N SER A 263 12.72 7.81 -8.21
CA SER A 263 11.80 7.23 -7.24
C SER A 263 12.27 5.84 -6.80
N TYR A 264 12.74 5.00 -7.72
CA TYR A 264 13.26 3.68 -7.38
C TYR A 264 14.59 3.74 -6.64
N ALA A 265 15.47 4.71 -6.93
CA ALA A 265 16.66 4.95 -6.12
C ALA A 265 16.31 5.23 -4.65
N GLY A 266 15.27 6.05 -4.41
CA GLY A 266 14.75 6.25 -3.04
C GLY A 266 14.05 5.02 -2.47
N ALA A 267 13.24 4.33 -3.29
CA ALA A 267 12.44 3.19 -2.84
C ALA A 267 13.29 2.01 -2.34
N ARG A 268 14.40 1.69 -3.01
CA ARG A 268 15.37 0.70 -2.53
C ARG A 268 15.72 0.91 -1.07
N HIS A 269 16.07 2.15 -0.71
CA HIS A 269 16.48 2.48 0.66
C HIS A 269 15.31 2.56 1.64
N SER A 270 14.14 3.02 1.20
CA SER A 270 12.92 2.99 2.02
C SER A 270 12.52 1.58 2.40
N LEU A 271 12.52 0.65 1.44
CA LEU A 271 12.18 -0.74 1.67
C LEU A 271 13.20 -1.45 2.56
N GLN A 272 14.49 -1.10 2.47
CA GLN A 272 15.51 -1.58 3.41
C GLN A 272 15.21 -1.15 4.85
N VAL A 273 14.77 0.09 5.09
CA VAL A 273 14.32 0.52 6.43
C VAL A 273 13.16 -0.33 6.93
N MET A 274 12.18 -0.63 6.05
CA MET A 274 11.06 -1.50 6.41
C MET A 274 11.50 -2.91 6.78
N GLU A 275 12.47 -3.48 6.06
CA GLU A 275 13.04 -4.80 6.35
C GLU A 275 13.81 -4.80 7.67
N GLU A 276 14.62 -3.76 7.93
CA GLU A 276 15.40 -3.61 9.16
C GLU A 276 14.50 -3.46 10.40
N LEU A 277 13.38 -2.74 10.28
CA LEU A 277 12.40 -2.57 11.36
C LEU A 277 11.53 -3.82 11.56
N GLY A 278 11.16 -4.48 10.49
CA GLY A 278 10.23 -5.61 10.47
C GLY A 278 8.75 -5.20 10.58
N VAL A 279 7.92 -5.74 9.71
CA VAL A 279 6.48 -5.39 9.60
C VAL A 279 5.73 -5.61 10.92
N GLU A 280 6.02 -6.68 11.65
CA GLU A 280 5.35 -6.99 12.92
C GLU A 280 5.69 -5.98 14.04
N ALA A 281 6.93 -5.50 14.09
CA ALA A 281 7.32 -4.46 15.05
C ALA A 281 6.65 -3.12 14.71
N VAL A 282 6.63 -2.75 13.42
CA VAL A 282 5.90 -1.57 12.92
C VAL A 282 4.41 -1.70 13.26
N ARG A 283 3.80 -2.86 13.00
CA ARG A 283 2.39 -3.14 13.33
C ARG A 283 2.09 -2.92 14.81
N ALA A 284 2.88 -3.54 15.68
CA ALA A 284 2.67 -3.43 17.14
C ALA A 284 2.76 -1.98 17.61
N HIS A 285 3.73 -1.22 17.09
CA HIS A 285 3.91 0.20 17.36
C HIS A 285 2.70 1.02 16.89
N ASP A 286 2.32 0.88 15.63
CA ASP A 286 1.26 1.66 14.99
C ASP A 286 -0.10 1.41 15.66
N LEU A 287 -0.41 0.14 15.99
CA LEU A 287 -1.63 -0.22 16.69
C LEU A 287 -1.67 0.31 18.11
N GLY A 288 -0.54 0.28 18.85
CA GLY A 288 -0.47 0.85 20.19
C GLY A 288 -0.81 2.35 20.21
N LEU A 289 -0.34 3.12 19.22
CA LEU A 289 -0.67 4.55 19.08
C LEU A 289 -2.14 4.75 18.67
N ALA A 290 -2.64 3.95 17.72
CA ALA A 290 -4.02 4.04 17.28
C ALA A 290 -5.00 3.70 18.41
N ASP A 291 -4.71 2.70 19.23
CA ASP A 291 -5.54 2.32 20.38
C ASP A 291 -5.50 3.37 21.50
N ARG A 292 -4.31 3.98 21.75
CA ARG A 292 -4.19 5.15 22.64
C ARG A 292 -5.10 6.29 22.17
N PHE A 293 -5.11 6.59 20.88
CA PHE A 293 -5.98 7.63 20.31
C PHE A 293 -7.46 7.28 20.45
N ARG A 294 -7.86 6.04 20.15
CA ARG A 294 -9.25 5.58 20.35
C ARG A 294 -9.71 5.73 21.80
N ALA A 295 -8.87 5.35 22.76
CA ALA A 295 -9.17 5.48 24.19
C ALA A 295 -9.31 6.97 24.60
N GLY A 296 -8.45 7.86 24.09
CA GLY A 296 -8.55 9.29 24.32
C GLY A 296 -9.82 9.89 23.73
N LEU A 297 -10.18 9.52 22.50
CA LEU A 297 -11.43 9.95 21.85
C LEU A 297 -12.67 9.55 22.67
N ALA A 298 -12.72 8.34 23.19
CA ALA A 298 -13.82 7.88 24.04
C ALA A 298 -13.95 8.75 25.31
N SER A 299 -12.83 9.17 25.90
CA SER A 299 -12.83 10.08 27.07
C SER A 299 -13.34 11.48 26.72
N LEU A 300 -13.21 11.91 25.46
CA LEU A 300 -13.76 13.17 24.93
C LEU A 300 -15.20 13.04 24.41
N GLY A 301 -15.81 11.85 24.51
CA GLY A 301 -17.17 11.59 24.03
C GLY A 301 -17.28 11.42 22.50
N HIS A 302 -16.17 11.17 21.81
CA HIS A 302 -16.16 10.89 20.39
C HIS A 302 -16.08 9.39 20.11
N GLU A 303 -16.87 8.93 19.14
CA GLU A 303 -16.88 7.53 18.69
C GLU A 303 -16.27 7.44 17.29
N PRO A 304 -15.08 6.85 17.13
CA PRO A 304 -14.49 6.63 15.82
C PRO A 304 -15.21 5.52 15.07
N VAL A 305 -15.04 5.48 13.74
CA VAL A 305 -15.51 4.37 12.92
C VAL A 305 -14.91 3.06 13.46
N ALA A 306 -15.77 2.03 13.59
CA ALA A 306 -15.35 0.71 14.07
C ALA A 306 -14.39 0.05 13.07
N ALA A 307 -13.10 0.11 13.37
CA ALA A 307 -12.02 -0.48 12.58
C ALA A 307 -10.99 -1.13 13.54
N PRO A 308 -11.35 -2.26 14.18
CA PRO A 308 -10.45 -2.93 15.11
C PRO A 308 -9.17 -3.39 14.41
N GLY A 309 -8.03 -3.24 15.08
CA GLY A 309 -6.74 -3.66 14.55
C GLY A 309 -6.22 -2.81 13.37
N SER A 310 -6.76 -1.60 13.17
CA SER A 310 -6.31 -0.66 12.13
C SER A 310 -5.45 0.45 12.71
N ALA A 311 -4.35 0.75 12.01
CA ALA A 311 -3.49 1.91 12.26
C ALA A 311 -4.12 3.23 11.75
N ILE A 312 -5.25 3.16 11.04
CA ILE A 312 -6.03 4.31 10.58
C ILE A 312 -7.23 4.47 11.51
N VAL A 313 -7.42 5.69 12.04
CA VAL A 313 -8.56 6.04 12.88
C VAL A 313 -9.33 7.18 12.23
N SER A 314 -10.61 6.95 11.94
CA SER A 314 -11.52 7.93 11.33
C SER A 314 -12.59 8.35 12.33
N VAL A 315 -12.76 9.65 12.55
CA VAL A 315 -13.71 10.21 13.51
C VAL A 315 -14.80 10.97 12.77
N PRO A 316 -16.03 10.46 12.76
CA PRO A 316 -17.14 11.09 12.05
C PRO A 316 -17.41 12.53 12.51
N GLY A 317 -17.67 13.41 11.53
CA GLY A 317 -18.06 14.79 11.79
C GLY A 317 -16.93 15.74 12.22
N LEU A 318 -15.73 15.24 12.52
CA LEU A 318 -14.60 16.07 12.95
C LEU A 318 -13.69 16.55 11.80
N GLY A 319 -14.03 16.26 10.54
CA GLY A 319 -13.23 16.72 9.39
C GLY A 319 -13.04 18.23 9.35
N HIS A 320 -14.03 19.00 9.80
CA HIS A 320 -13.97 20.45 9.87
C HIS A 320 -12.88 21.01 10.83
N ARG A 321 -12.36 20.18 11.75
CA ARG A 321 -11.25 20.55 12.68
C ARG A 321 -9.87 20.49 11.98
N GLN A 322 -9.76 19.90 10.79
CA GLN A 322 -8.48 19.74 10.08
C GLN A 322 -7.70 21.07 9.90
N PRO A 323 -8.32 22.23 9.52
CA PRO A 323 -7.58 23.48 9.39
C PRO A 323 -7.05 24.05 10.72
N GLU A 324 -7.72 23.78 11.83
CA GLU A 324 -7.28 24.15 13.16
C GLU A 324 -6.07 23.30 13.58
N LEU A 325 -6.14 21.99 13.41
CA LEU A 325 -5.07 21.06 13.68
C LEU A 325 -3.81 21.39 12.87
N SER A 326 -3.96 21.71 11.57
CA SER A 326 -2.84 22.12 10.72
C SER A 326 -2.18 23.42 11.24
N ARG A 327 -2.96 24.42 11.70
CA ARG A 327 -2.42 25.62 12.35
C ARG A 327 -1.69 25.33 13.64
N ALA A 328 -2.08 24.29 14.37
CA ALA A 328 -1.37 23.79 15.53
C ALA A 328 -0.15 22.92 15.18
N GLY A 329 0.17 22.74 13.89
CA GLY A 329 1.29 21.91 13.44
C GLY A 329 1.00 20.42 13.53
N ILE A 330 -0.27 20.01 13.38
CA ILE A 330 -0.72 18.62 13.38
C ILE A 330 -1.34 18.31 12.01
N GLU A 331 -0.70 17.41 11.26
CA GLU A 331 -1.13 17.03 9.92
C GLU A 331 -2.00 15.77 9.94
N VAL A 332 -3.26 15.95 9.62
CA VAL A 332 -4.31 14.92 9.48
C VAL A 332 -5.06 15.14 8.16
N SER A 333 -6.02 14.30 7.84
CA SER A 333 -6.88 14.52 6.67
C SER A 333 -8.35 14.66 7.04
N ASP A 334 -9.08 15.47 6.28
CA ASP A 334 -10.52 15.35 6.12
C ASP A 334 -10.83 14.32 5.02
N ARG A 335 -11.71 13.36 5.31
CA ARG A 335 -12.23 12.40 4.33
C ARG A 335 -13.75 12.32 4.46
N ALA A 336 -14.45 12.93 3.51
CA ALA A 336 -15.91 12.99 3.49
C ALA A 336 -16.53 13.52 4.80
N GLY A 337 -15.92 14.57 5.39
CA GLY A 337 -16.34 15.16 6.66
C GLY A 337 -15.82 14.46 7.92
N ASN A 338 -15.06 13.39 7.79
CA ASN A 338 -14.46 12.67 8.91
C ASN A 338 -12.99 13.07 9.08
N LEU A 339 -12.57 13.30 10.32
CA LEU A 339 -11.15 13.45 10.66
C LEU A 339 -10.48 12.08 10.58
N ARG A 340 -9.46 11.95 9.73
CA ARG A 340 -8.67 10.71 9.62
C ARG A 340 -7.24 10.93 10.09
N ALA A 341 -6.85 10.25 11.15
CA ALA A 341 -5.48 10.12 11.62
C ALA A 341 -4.90 8.74 11.24
N ALA A 342 -3.62 8.70 10.88
CA ALA A 342 -2.92 7.49 10.47
C ALA A 342 -1.55 7.46 11.16
N PHE A 343 -1.37 6.50 12.05
CA PHE A 343 -0.18 6.36 12.90
C PHE A 343 0.84 5.45 12.23
N HIS A 344 2.12 5.82 12.29
CA HIS A 344 3.18 5.01 11.70
C HIS A 344 4.46 5.11 12.52
N MET A 345 5.46 4.31 12.16
CA MET A 345 6.72 4.11 12.88
C MET A 345 7.38 5.38 13.46
N TYR A 346 7.23 6.51 12.80
CA TYR A 346 7.84 7.78 13.19
C TYR A 346 7.00 8.61 14.18
N ASN A 347 5.80 8.16 14.54
CA ASN A 347 4.97 8.79 15.56
C ASN A 347 5.33 8.29 16.96
N VAL A 348 5.05 9.12 17.95
CA VAL A 348 5.29 8.82 19.36
C VAL A 348 4.04 9.09 20.19
N PRO A 349 3.91 8.54 21.42
CA PRO A 349 2.74 8.79 22.27
C PRO A 349 2.42 10.28 22.48
N ALA A 350 3.44 11.14 22.53
CA ALA A 350 3.26 12.60 22.65
C ALA A 350 2.52 13.22 21.45
N ASP A 351 2.63 12.63 20.25
CA ASP A 351 1.87 13.08 19.07
C ASP A 351 0.37 12.84 19.26
N VAL A 352 0.03 11.68 19.83
CA VAL A 352 -1.37 11.31 20.15
C VAL A 352 -1.92 12.26 21.20
N ASP A 353 -1.16 12.49 22.28
CA ASP A 353 -1.58 13.38 23.37
C ASP A 353 -1.83 14.80 22.86
N ARG A 354 -0.91 15.32 22.05
CA ARG A 354 -1.05 16.64 21.42
C ARG A 354 -2.28 16.75 20.52
N LEU A 355 -2.60 15.69 19.74
CA LEU A 355 -3.82 15.67 18.92
C LEU A 355 -5.07 15.71 19.81
N LEU A 356 -5.12 14.90 20.87
CA LEU A 356 -6.24 14.89 21.82
C LEU A 356 -6.40 16.23 22.56
N ASP A 357 -5.30 16.86 22.96
CA ASP A 357 -5.33 18.18 23.62
C ASP A 357 -6.01 19.24 22.73
N VAL A 358 -5.67 19.29 21.44
CA VAL A 358 -6.32 20.22 20.51
C VAL A 358 -7.77 19.85 20.29
N LEU A 359 -8.13 18.55 20.24
CA LEU A 359 -9.53 18.13 20.04
C LEU A 359 -10.41 18.40 21.26
N SER A 360 -9.84 18.51 22.47
CA SER A 360 -10.57 18.77 23.72
C SER A 360 -11.01 20.23 23.89
N GLY A 361 -10.36 21.18 23.21
CA GLY A 361 -10.66 22.63 23.24
C GLY A 361 -11.59 23.04 22.12
#